data_3438d35aef2333d83a0431bced813542
#
_entry.id   3438d35aef2333d83a0431bced813542
#
_cell.length_a   1.000
_cell.length_b   1.000
_cell.length_c   1.000
_cell.angle_alpha   90.00
_cell.angle_beta   90.00
_cell.angle_gamma   90.00
#
_symmetry.space_group_name_H-M   'P 1'
#
loop_
_entity.id
_entity.type
_entity.pdbx_description
1 polymer ?
#
loop_
_entity_poly.entity_id
_entity_poly.type
_entity_poly.pdbx_seq_one_letter_code
_entity_poly.pdbx_strand_id
1 'polypeptide(L)'
;MAYARRLAGVAGAILLGWLGGWGTAEAAPAMWRVSDGDSQIYLFGTLHVLKPQAPWRTPLYDRVLAEATTVWFEADLSSGDPDSVRLLFQRYGSDPDTPLSHQLPPADVQALARQTDLARIEHLRPWAAALMLSMQPAVARGATAEKGADLTITRAARSERKEVRAFETLEDQARMFAGLPQSSQVAYLSSVIHERRKGPRLRLPFQPASLETAWLGGHLGAGEVTALQADNPALYDAFLKRRNVAWADRLAGEMDRPGTELVNVGALHMVGPDGLPALLAARGYRVERVQ
;
A
#
# COMPACT_ATOMS: atom_id res chain seq x y z
N MET A 1 -19.00 -47.59 -72.53
CA MET A 1 -17.71 -47.23 -73.14
C MET A 1 -17.01 -46.25 -72.16
N ALA A 2 -16.00 -46.79 -71.58
CA ALA A 2 -14.62 -46.34 -71.51
C ALA A 2 -14.36 -45.13 -70.54
N TYR A 3 -13.78 -45.47 -69.43
CA TYR A 3 -12.41 -45.23 -68.97
C TYR A 3 -11.97 -43.76 -68.87
N ALA A 4 -11.67 -43.26 -67.67
CA ALA A 4 -10.28 -43.06 -67.26
C ALA A 4 -10.15 -42.58 -65.81
N ARG A 5 -9.37 -43.33 -65.05
CA ARG A 5 -8.74 -42.99 -63.75
C ARG A 5 -7.67 -41.93 -63.90
N ARG A 6 -7.47 -41.13 -62.83
CA ARG A 6 -6.14 -40.68 -62.26
C ARG A 6 -6.45 -39.83 -61.05
N LEU A 7 -6.15 -40.28 -59.86
CA LEU A 7 -4.93 -40.29 -59.04
C LEU A 7 -4.25 -38.92 -58.85
N ALA A 8 -4.02 -38.66 -57.57
CA ALA A 8 -3.07 -37.77 -56.96
C ALA A 8 -3.65 -36.42 -56.48
N GLY A 9 -3.42 -35.95 -55.29
CA GLY A 9 -2.38 -36.17 -54.33
C GLY A 9 -2.77 -35.48 -53.04
N VAL A 10 -2.43 -36.17 -51.99
CA VAL A 10 -2.52 -35.69 -50.59
C VAL A 10 -1.43 -34.66 -50.37
N ALA A 11 -1.82 -33.41 -50.13
CA ALA A 11 -0.92 -32.44 -49.53
C ALA A 11 -1.50 -32.10 -48.16
N GLY A 12 -1.04 -32.84 -47.14
CA GLY A 12 -1.30 -32.54 -45.74
C GLY A 12 -0.52 -31.28 -45.35
N ALA A 13 -1.20 -30.17 -45.24
CA ALA A 13 -0.70 -29.01 -44.55
C ALA A 13 -0.84 -29.25 -43.03
N ILE A 14 0.26 -29.61 -42.38
CA ILE A 14 0.39 -29.61 -40.92
C ILE A 14 0.39 -28.16 -40.49
N LEU A 15 -0.78 -27.62 -40.12
CA LEU A 15 -0.91 -26.42 -39.32
C LEU A 15 -0.43 -26.77 -37.89
N LEU A 16 0.87 -26.60 -37.66
CA LEU A 16 1.40 -26.47 -36.31
C LEU A 16 0.79 -25.21 -35.68
N GLY A 17 -0.36 -25.43 -35.01
CA GLY A 17 -0.94 -24.43 -34.13
C GLY A 17 0.05 -24.09 -33.05
N TRP A 18 0.62 -22.91 -33.14
CA TRP A 18 1.24 -22.24 -32.02
C TRP A 18 0.13 -21.98 -30.96
N LEU A 19 -0.15 -22.97 -30.14
CA LEU A 19 -0.77 -22.71 -28.84
C LEU A 19 0.26 -21.98 -28.00
N GLY A 20 0.41 -20.69 -28.27
CA GLY A 20 1.02 -19.77 -27.31
C GLY A 20 0.22 -19.93 -26.03
N GLY A 21 0.76 -20.62 -25.05
CA GLY A 21 0.20 -20.71 -23.72
C GLY A 21 0.03 -19.29 -23.19
N TRP A 22 -1.20 -18.83 -23.20
CA TRP A 22 -1.59 -17.70 -22.37
C TRP A 22 -1.50 -18.23 -20.94
N GLY A 23 -0.31 -18.13 -20.36
CA GLY A 23 -0.16 -18.30 -18.94
C GLY A 23 -1.15 -17.30 -18.31
N THR A 24 -2.12 -17.83 -17.60
CA THR A 24 -2.95 -17.00 -16.72
C THR A 24 -1.99 -16.27 -15.85
N ALA A 25 -1.85 -14.94 -16.02
CA ALA A 25 -1.06 -14.12 -15.15
C ALA A 25 -1.59 -14.39 -13.74
N GLU A 26 -0.78 -15.03 -12.91
CA GLU A 26 -1.14 -15.30 -11.53
C GLU A 26 -1.41 -13.96 -10.87
N ALA A 27 -2.56 -13.83 -10.19
CA ALA A 27 -2.93 -12.61 -9.53
C ALA A 27 -1.87 -12.25 -8.49
N ALA A 28 -1.27 -11.08 -8.62
CA ALA A 28 -0.16 -10.64 -7.77
C ALA A 28 -0.22 -9.13 -7.53
N PRO A 29 0.33 -8.63 -6.42
CA PRO A 29 0.42 -7.21 -6.17
C PRO A 29 1.20 -6.49 -7.27
N ALA A 30 0.70 -5.31 -7.66
CA ALA A 30 1.29 -4.55 -8.76
C ALA A 30 2.70 -4.06 -8.43
N MET A 31 3.58 -4.13 -9.44
CA MET A 31 4.93 -3.57 -9.39
C MET A 31 5.18 -2.74 -10.65
N TRP A 32 5.85 -1.61 -10.49
CA TRP A 32 6.25 -0.75 -11.60
C TRP A 32 7.78 -0.65 -11.66
N ARG A 33 8.29 -0.54 -12.87
CA ARG A 33 9.67 -0.19 -13.14
C ARG A 33 9.72 1.23 -13.67
N VAL A 34 10.51 2.06 -13.04
CA VAL A 34 10.91 3.40 -13.49
C VAL A 34 12.31 3.28 -14.03
N SER A 35 12.58 3.76 -15.23
CA SER A 35 13.91 3.62 -15.85
C SER A 35 14.26 4.81 -16.74
N ASP A 36 15.55 5.00 -16.88
CA ASP A 36 16.19 5.86 -17.89
C ASP A 36 17.29 5.10 -18.64
N GLY A 37 18.46 5.72 -18.91
CA GLY A 37 19.55 5.10 -19.67
C GLY A 37 20.29 3.97 -18.95
N ASP A 38 20.57 4.12 -17.64
CA ASP A 38 21.43 3.23 -16.86
C ASP A 38 20.95 2.99 -15.43
N SER A 39 19.79 3.57 -15.04
CA SER A 39 19.18 3.44 -13.72
C SER A 39 17.83 2.76 -13.77
N GLN A 40 17.47 2.03 -12.72
CA GLN A 40 16.18 1.41 -12.55
C GLN A 40 15.72 1.52 -11.10
N ILE A 41 14.51 2.01 -10.90
CA ILE A 41 13.82 1.98 -9.61
C ILE A 41 12.55 1.15 -9.75
N TYR A 42 12.42 0.11 -8.95
CA TYR A 42 11.20 -0.67 -8.86
C TYR A 42 10.34 -0.14 -7.72
N LEU A 43 9.06 0.10 -8.00
CA LEU A 43 8.09 0.58 -7.04
C LEU A 43 7.12 -0.55 -6.69
N PHE A 44 7.02 -0.88 -5.43
CA PHE A 44 6.15 -1.93 -4.91
C PHE A 44 5.28 -1.39 -3.77
N GLY A 45 3.98 -1.55 -3.90
CA GLY A 45 3.03 -1.18 -2.87
C GLY A 45 2.93 -2.25 -1.79
N THR A 46 2.99 -1.88 -0.51
CA THR A 46 2.95 -2.81 0.63
C THR A 46 1.70 -2.67 1.48
N LEU A 47 1.42 -3.68 2.30
CA LEU A 47 0.45 -3.64 3.39
C LEU A 47 1.14 -3.98 4.71
N HIS A 48 0.90 -3.14 5.74
CA HIS A 48 1.54 -3.23 7.05
C HIS A 48 1.09 -4.41 7.90
N VAL A 49 -0.10 -4.94 7.66
CA VAL A 49 -0.66 -6.11 8.36
C VAL A 49 -1.20 -7.11 7.36
N LEU A 50 -0.76 -8.36 7.47
CA LEU A 50 -1.14 -9.44 6.56
C LEU A 50 -1.39 -10.73 7.33
N LYS A 51 -2.17 -11.63 6.73
CA LYS A 51 -2.28 -13.00 7.19
C LYS A 51 -0.98 -13.76 6.95
N PRO A 52 -0.66 -14.77 7.78
CA PRO A 52 0.60 -15.50 7.66
C PRO A 52 0.89 -16.13 6.29
N GLN A 53 -0.14 -16.48 5.53
CA GLN A 53 -0.03 -17.17 4.24
C GLN A 53 -0.47 -16.29 3.06
N ALA A 54 -0.53 -14.96 3.21
CA ALA A 54 -0.85 -14.07 2.10
C ALA A 54 0.19 -14.24 0.96
N PRO A 55 -0.21 -14.69 -0.25
CA PRO A 55 0.71 -15.05 -1.33
C PRO A 55 1.10 -13.81 -2.15
N TRP A 56 1.76 -12.84 -1.53
CA TRP A 56 2.13 -11.59 -2.19
C TRP A 56 3.50 -11.61 -2.85
N ARG A 57 4.40 -12.49 -2.36
CA ARG A 57 5.78 -12.55 -2.82
C ARG A 57 5.89 -13.42 -4.06
N THR A 58 6.38 -12.84 -5.15
CA THR A 58 6.46 -13.48 -6.46
C THR A 58 7.91 -13.72 -6.86
N PRO A 59 8.17 -14.63 -7.83
CA PRO A 59 9.52 -14.80 -8.37
C PRO A 59 10.11 -13.52 -8.99
N LEU A 60 9.26 -12.63 -9.55
CA LEU A 60 9.72 -11.33 -10.04
C LEU A 60 10.19 -10.45 -8.88
N TYR A 61 9.37 -10.36 -7.82
CA TYR A 61 9.72 -9.60 -6.63
C TYR A 61 11.06 -10.08 -6.04
N ASP A 62 11.24 -11.40 -5.94
CA ASP A 62 12.47 -12.01 -5.39
C ASP A 62 13.70 -11.68 -6.22
N ARG A 63 13.59 -11.71 -7.55
CA ARG A 63 14.69 -11.28 -8.44
C ARG A 63 15.03 -9.82 -8.25
N VAL A 64 14.02 -8.94 -8.24
CA VAL A 64 14.23 -7.50 -8.06
C VAL A 64 14.88 -7.22 -6.70
N LEU A 65 14.40 -7.87 -5.63
CA LEU A 65 15.02 -7.72 -4.31
C LEU A 65 16.48 -8.19 -4.33
N ALA A 66 16.79 -9.31 -4.99
CA ALA A 66 18.15 -9.81 -5.08
C ALA A 66 19.08 -8.85 -5.85
N GLU A 67 18.61 -8.25 -6.95
CA GLU A 67 19.35 -7.32 -7.79
C GLU A 67 19.51 -5.92 -7.18
N ALA A 68 18.53 -5.47 -6.37
CA ALA A 68 18.56 -4.16 -5.77
C ALA A 68 19.76 -3.99 -4.81
N THR A 69 20.50 -2.91 -4.98
CA THR A 69 21.58 -2.51 -4.05
C THR A 69 21.03 -1.75 -2.87
N THR A 70 20.01 -0.93 -3.11
CA THR A 70 19.35 -0.10 -2.10
C THR A 70 17.86 -0.46 -2.03
N VAL A 71 17.36 -0.59 -0.81
CA VAL A 71 15.93 -0.88 -0.53
C VAL A 71 15.35 0.23 0.32
N TRP A 72 14.34 0.90 -0.21
CA TRP A 72 13.67 2.03 0.42
C TRP A 72 12.37 1.63 1.08
N PHE A 73 12.08 2.30 2.20
CA PHE A 73 10.82 2.19 2.94
C PHE A 73 10.25 3.57 3.27
N GLU A 74 8.97 3.64 3.68
CA GLU A 74 8.41 4.87 4.23
C GLU A 74 9.19 5.32 5.45
N ALA A 75 9.30 4.41 6.44
CA ALA A 75 10.07 4.61 7.65
C ALA A 75 10.88 3.34 7.96
N ASP A 76 12.03 3.51 8.62
CA ASP A 76 12.81 2.36 9.08
C ASP A 76 12.17 1.71 10.31
N LEU A 77 11.47 0.61 10.07
CA LEU A 77 10.79 -0.17 11.12
C LEU A 77 11.76 -1.05 11.94
N SER A 78 12.99 -1.20 11.51
CA SER A 78 13.94 -2.13 12.15
C SER A 78 14.58 -1.60 13.42
N SER A 79 14.64 -0.28 13.56
CA SER A 79 15.06 0.40 14.80
C SER A 79 13.88 0.58 15.76
N GLY A 80 12.67 0.20 15.35
CA GLY A 80 11.46 0.34 16.14
C GLY A 80 11.39 -0.74 17.21
N ASP A 81 12.08 -0.51 18.32
CA ASP A 81 11.70 -1.10 19.59
C ASP A 81 10.18 -0.86 19.79
N PRO A 82 9.38 -1.90 20.10
CA PRO A 82 7.95 -1.75 20.40
C PRO A 82 7.66 -0.64 21.40
N ASP A 83 8.57 -0.40 22.35
CA ASP A 83 8.46 0.70 23.28
C ASP A 83 8.61 2.07 22.64
N SER A 84 9.45 2.23 21.65
CA SER A 84 9.59 3.48 20.89
C SER A 84 8.30 3.83 20.14
N VAL A 85 7.67 2.86 19.49
CA VAL A 85 6.37 3.05 18.83
C VAL A 85 5.29 3.43 19.84
N ARG A 86 5.25 2.74 20.99
CA ARG A 86 4.31 3.04 22.08
C ARG A 86 4.51 4.46 22.62
N LEU A 87 5.75 4.88 22.83
CA LEU A 87 6.05 6.24 23.31
C LEU A 87 5.64 7.32 22.31
N LEU A 88 5.87 7.11 21.00
CA LEU A 88 5.41 8.02 19.95
C LEU A 88 3.88 8.13 19.95
N PHE A 89 3.19 6.99 20.09
CA PHE A 89 1.72 6.97 20.14
C PHE A 89 1.19 7.67 21.40
N GLN A 90 1.84 7.49 22.55
CA GLN A 90 1.50 8.23 23.77
C GLN A 90 1.75 9.74 23.62
N ARG A 91 2.87 10.13 23.03
CA ARG A 91 3.25 11.54 22.86
C ARG A 91 2.36 12.30 21.90
N TYR A 92 2.02 11.70 20.75
CA TYR A 92 1.33 12.37 19.66
C TYR A 92 -0.14 11.97 19.52
N GLY A 93 -0.50 10.77 19.95
CA GLY A 93 -1.83 10.20 19.81
C GLY A 93 -2.70 10.27 21.06
N SER A 94 -2.15 10.76 22.19
CA SER A 94 -2.89 10.89 23.45
C SER A 94 -3.21 12.34 23.76
N ASP A 95 -4.38 12.57 24.34
CA ASP A 95 -4.85 13.87 24.87
C ASP A 95 -5.78 13.59 26.07
N PRO A 96 -5.21 13.36 27.27
CA PRO A 96 -6.01 13.02 28.44
C PRO A 96 -6.88 14.18 28.96
N ASP A 97 -6.52 15.43 28.59
CA ASP A 97 -7.25 16.61 29.05
C ASP A 97 -8.54 16.86 28.24
N THR A 98 -8.62 16.28 27.04
CA THR A 98 -9.77 16.42 26.16
C THR A 98 -10.32 15.04 25.79
N PRO A 99 -11.27 14.47 26.58
CA PRO A 99 -11.83 13.16 26.31
C PRO A 99 -12.33 12.99 24.87
N LEU A 100 -12.06 11.84 24.25
CA LEU A 100 -12.45 11.56 22.87
C LEU A 100 -13.96 11.78 22.63
N SER A 101 -14.79 11.36 23.57
CA SER A 101 -16.26 11.54 23.50
C SER A 101 -16.68 13.00 23.43
N HIS A 102 -15.88 13.93 23.97
CA HIS A 102 -16.17 15.36 23.91
C HIS A 102 -15.76 15.98 22.56
N GLN A 103 -14.96 15.28 21.77
CA GLN A 103 -14.47 15.73 20.46
C GLN A 103 -15.36 15.25 19.31
N LEU A 104 -16.28 14.31 19.56
CA LEU A 104 -17.08 13.66 18.53
C LEU A 104 -18.55 14.12 18.55
N PRO A 105 -19.25 14.08 17.40
CA PRO A 105 -20.70 14.21 17.36
C PRO A 105 -21.37 13.13 18.25
N PRO A 106 -22.47 13.45 18.94
CA PRO A 106 -23.17 12.51 19.83
C PRO A 106 -23.56 11.18 19.16
N ALA A 107 -23.91 11.20 17.87
CA ALA A 107 -24.22 10.00 17.09
C ALA A 107 -23.00 9.10 16.91
N ASP A 108 -21.81 9.67 16.76
CA ASP A 108 -20.57 8.94 16.62
C ASP A 108 -20.13 8.34 17.96
N VAL A 109 -20.28 9.07 19.05
CA VAL A 109 -20.04 8.56 20.41
C VAL A 109 -20.90 7.31 20.66
N GLN A 110 -22.20 7.37 20.37
CA GLN A 110 -23.10 6.23 20.52
C GLN A 110 -22.72 5.05 19.60
N ALA A 111 -22.29 5.36 18.39
CA ALA A 111 -21.88 4.33 17.43
C ALA A 111 -20.55 3.67 17.85
N LEU A 112 -19.62 4.45 18.37
CA LEU A 112 -18.33 3.99 18.87
C LEU A 112 -18.48 3.13 20.13
N ALA A 113 -19.34 3.54 21.08
CA ALA A 113 -19.63 2.79 22.30
C ALA A 113 -20.19 1.37 22.04
N ARG A 114 -20.82 1.16 20.88
CA ARG A 114 -21.29 -0.17 20.45
C ARG A 114 -20.18 -1.04 19.85
N GLN A 115 -19.04 -0.46 19.52
CA GLN A 115 -17.95 -1.15 18.82
C GLN A 115 -16.75 -1.43 19.71
N THR A 116 -16.57 -0.64 20.76
CA THR A 116 -15.44 -0.76 21.68
C THR A 116 -15.80 -0.18 23.06
N ASP A 117 -15.02 -0.53 24.05
CA ASP A 117 -15.08 0.07 25.38
C ASP A 117 -14.48 1.48 25.33
N LEU A 118 -15.34 2.51 25.42
CA LEU A 118 -14.91 3.91 25.36
C LEU A 118 -13.88 4.26 26.42
N ALA A 119 -14.00 3.74 27.64
CA ALA A 119 -13.08 4.08 28.72
C ALA A 119 -11.62 3.76 28.39
N ARG A 120 -11.40 2.76 27.53
CA ARG A 120 -10.04 2.39 27.11
C ARG A 120 -9.42 3.34 26.10
N ILE A 121 -10.23 4.14 25.41
CA ILE A 121 -9.77 5.00 24.31
C ILE A 121 -10.09 6.47 24.52
N GLU A 122 -10.71 6.86 25.64
CA GLU A 122 -11.07 8.24 25.95
C GLU A 122 -9.88 9.21 25.94
N HIS A 123 -8.70 8.72 26.27
CA HIS A 123 -7.47 9.50 26.26
C HIS A 123 -6.84 9.68 24.86
N LEU A 124 -7.41 9.05 23.83
CA LEU A 124 -6.83 9.12 22.48
C LEU A 124 -7.35 10.33 21.70
N ARG A 125 -6.49 10.90 20.90
CA ARG A 125 -6.90 11.84 19.83
C ARG A 125 -7.70 11.11 18.76
N PRO A 126 -8.60 11.79 18.03
CA PRO A 126 -9.45 11.13 17.04
C PRO A 126 -8.68 10.36 15.96
N TRP A 127 -7.54 10.87 15.47
CA TRP A 127 -6.71 10.15 14.49
C TRP A 127 -6.14 8.83 15.02
N ALA A 128 -5.72 8.83 16.29
CA ALA A 128 -5.11 7.66 16.91
C ALA A 128 -6.15 6.55 17.15
N ALA A 129 -7.35 6.94 17.61
CA ALA A 129 -8.48 6.05 17.71
C ALA A 129 -8.90 5.49 16.33
N ALA A 130 -8.93 6.36 15.28
CA ALA A 130 -9.24 5.95 13.91
C ALA A 130 -8.24 4.91 13.38
N LEU A 131 -6.94 5.16 13.53
CA LEU A 131 -5.89 4.25 13.09
C LEU A 131 -6.00 2.89 13.80
N MET A 132 -6.12 2.90 15.13
CA MET A 132 -6.29 1.68 15.92
C MET A 132 -7.53 0.88 15.49
N LEU A 133 -8.68 1.55 15.36
CA LEU A 133 -9.94 0.89 14.99
C LEU A 133 -9.93 0.37 13.56
N SER A 134 -9.29 1.08 12.60
CA SER A 134 -9.20 0.65 11.21
C SER A 134 -8.47 -0.69 11.05
N MET A 135 -7.50 -0.98 11.91
CA MET A 135 -6.71 -2.22 11.87
C MET A 135 -7.40 -3.41 12.54
N GLN A 136 -8.29 -3.17 13.50
CA GLN A 136 -8.95 -4.24 14.28
C GLN A 136 -9.60 -5.35 13.43
N PRO A 137 -10.33 -5.06 12.32
CA PRO A 137 -10.93 -6.12 11.52
C PRO A 137 -9.91 -7.07 10.86
N ALA A 138 -8.74 -6.57 10.48
CA ALA A 138 -7.67 -7.41 9.93
C ALA A 138 -7.05 -8.29 11.02
N VAL A 139 -6.72 -7.68 12.16
CA VAL A 139 -6.17 -8.39 13.33
C VAL A 139 -7.12 -9.46 13.83
N ALA A 140 -8.43 -9.16 13.93
CA ALA A 140 -9.45 -10.14 14.31
C ALA A 140 -9.56 -11.35 13.35
N ARG A 141 -9.09 -11.20 12.10
CA ARG A 141 -9.00 -12.28 11.10
C ARG A 141 -7.61 -12.95 11.05
N GLY A 142 -6.75 -12.66 12.02
CA GLY A 142 -5.42 -13.27 12.16
C GLY A 142 -4.31 -12.57 11.37
N ALA A 143 -4.54 -11.36 10.85
CA ALA A 143 -3.45 -10.56 10.28
C ALA A 143 -2.58 -9.97 11.40
N THR A 144 -1.28 -9.92 11.19
CA THR A 144 -0.32 -9.35 12.15
C THR A 144 0.67 -8.43 11.45
N ALA A 145 1.26 -7.51 12.21
CA ALA A 145 2.31 -6.62 11.69
C ALA A 145 3.60 -7.38 11.36
N GLU A 146 3.91 -8.46 12.11
CA GLU A 146 5.09 -9.32 11.87
C GLU A 146 5.04 -10.00 10.50
N LYS A 147 3.84 -10.17 9.94
CA LYS A 147 3.57 -10.73 8.60
C LYS A 147 3.34 -9.66 7.54
N GLY A 148 3.27 -8.39 7.94
CA GLY A 148 3.24 -7.27 7.00
C GLY A 148 4.37 -7.33 5.98
N ALA A 149 4.08 -6.88 4.77
CA ALA A 149 5.07 -6.92 3.69
C ALA A 149 6.30 -6.08 4.05
N ASP A 150 6.10 -4.87 4.59
CA ASP A 150 7.19 -3.96 4.96
C ASP A 150 8.19 -4.61 5.91
N LEU A 151 7.73 -5.17 7.02
CA LEU A 151 8.61 -5.77 8.02
C LEU A 151 9.27 -7.05 7.50
N THR A 152 8.56 -7.83 6.68
CA THR A 152 9.10 -9.01 6.02
C THR A 152 10.23 -8.64 5.06
N ILE A 153 10.02 -7.60 4.25
CA ILE A 153 11.02 -7.10 3.29
C ILE A 153 12.21 -6.49 4.02
N THR A 154 11.97 -5.68 5.06
CA THR A 154 13.04 -5.08 5.88
C THR A 154 13.98 -6.15 6.44
N ARG A 155 13.41 -7.25 6.98
CA ARG A 155 14.21 -8.36 7.50
C ARG A 155 15.02 -9.05 6.40
N ALA A 156 14.42 -9.28 5.23
CA ALA A 156 15.10 -9.88 4.09
C ALA A 156 16.25 -8.99 3.59
N ALA A 157 16.00 -7.71 3.36
CA ALA A 157 17.01 -6.75 2.89
C ALA A 157 18.22 -6.67 3.84
N ARG A 158 17.97 -6.65 5.16
CA ARG A 158 19.04 -6.64 6.17
C ARG A 158 19.80 -7.96 6.24
N SER A 159 19.12 -9.10 6.14
CA SER A 159 19.79 -10.41 6.13
C SER A 159 20.72 -10.56 4.91
N GLU A 160 20.38 -9.93 3.80
CA GLU A 160 21.18 -9.86 2.59
C GLU A 160 22.19 -8.70 2.58
N ARG A 161 22.30 -7.95 3.68
CA ARG A 161 23.21 -6.80 3.85
C ARG A 161 23.02 -5.70 2.81
N LYS A 162 21.80 -5.50 2.32
CA LYS A 162 21.48 -4.42 1.41
C LYS A 162 21.48 -3.08 2.14
N GLU A 163 21.75 -2.00 1.41
CA GLU A 163 21.54 -0.66 1.96
C GLU A 163 20.05 -0.43 2.17
N VAL A 164 19.64 -0.16 3.41
CA VAL A 164 18.26 0.15 3.78
C VAL A 164 18.14 1.64 4.03
N ARG A 165 17.25 2.29 3.29
CA ARG A 165 16.95 3.71 3.42
C ARG A 165 15.48 3.93 3.74
N ALA A 166 15.15 5.08 4.31
CA ALA A 166 13.80 5.51 4.57
C ALA A 166 13.57 6.95 4.11
N PHE A 167 12.35 7.24 3.70
CA PHE A 167 11.94 8.59 3.33
C PHE A 167 11.70 9.47 4.56
N GLU A 168 11.21 8.87 5.64
CA GLU A 168 10.72 9.52 6.85
C GLU A 168 11.13 8.73 8.10
N THR A 169 10.95 9.33 9.25
CA THR A 169 10.99 8.65 10.54
C THR A 169 9.57 8.29 11.01
N LEU A 170 9.47 7.36 11.98
CA LEU A 170 8.18 7.07 12.63
C LEU A 170 7.62 8.31 13.36
N GLU A 171 8.50 9.18 13.87
CA GLU A 171 8.09 10.43 14.50
C GLU A 171 7.49 11.41 13.48
N ASP A 172 8.05 11.50 12.27
CA ASP A 172 7.47 12.33 11.18
C ASP A 172 6.06 11.87 10.83
N GLN A 173 5.81 10.57 10.77
CA GLN A 173 4.48 10.02 10.55
C GLN A 173 3.52 10.34 11.69
N ALA A 174 3.95 10.19 12.95
CA ALA A 174 3.14 10.54 14.11
C ALA A 174 2.80 12.04 14.14
N ARG A 175 3.77 12.91 13.83
CA ARG A 175 3.57 14.36 13.73
C ARG A 175 2.62 14.74 12.58
N MET A 176 2.71 14.06 11.46
CA MET A 176 1.82 14.28 10.32
C MET A 176 0.36 14.07 10.72
N PHE A 177 0.04 12.96 11.38
CA PHE A 177 -1.31 12.70 11.87
C PHE A 177 -1.75 13.70 12.96
N ALA A 178 -0.88 13.97 13.94
CA ALA A 178 -1.17 14.90 15.02
C ALA A 178 -1.34 16.35 14.55
N GLY A 179 -0.69 16.72 13.44
CA GLY A 179 -0.78 18.04 12.81
C GLY A 179 -2.00 18.25 11.91
N LEU A 180 -2.82 17.22 11.69
CA LEU A 180 -4.08 17.38 10.95
C LEU A 180 -5.04 18.33 11.70
N PRO A 181 -5.84 19.14 10.99
CA PRO A 181 -6.92 19.87 11.62
C PRO A 181 -7.82 18.94 12.43
N GLN A 182 -8.31 19.37 13.58
CA GLN A 182 -9.16 18.53 14.44
C GLN A 182 -10.40 18.03 13.68
N SER A 183 -11.02 18.88 12.87
CA SER A 183 -12.16 18.48 12.03
C SER A 183 -11.81 17.33 11.07
N SER A 184 -10.60 17.31 10.53
CA SER A 184 -10.11 16.24 9.66
C SER A 184 -9.84 14.94 10.44
N GLN A 185 -9.29 15.04 11.66
CA GLN A 185 -9.10 13.88 12.55
C GLN A 185 -10.45 13.27 12.95
N VAL A 186 -11.43 14.11 13.31
CA VAL A 186 -12.82 13.68 13.63
C VAL A 186 -13.45 13.03 12.39
N ALA A 187 -13.37 13.64 11.22
CA ALA A 187 -13.91 13.07 9.98
C ALA A 187 -13.30 11.71 9.66
N TYR A 188 -11.99 11.53 9.89
CA TYR A 188 -11.34 10.23 9.72
C TYR A 188 -11.92 9.19 10.68
N LEU A 189 -12.04 9.51 11.98
CA LEU A 189 -12.63 8.58 12.94
C LEU A 189 -14.10 8.28 12.62
N SER A 190 -14.91 9.29 12.29
CA SER A 190 -16.30 9.13 11.87
C SER A 190 -16.42 8.18 10.68
N SER A 191 -15.55 8.34 9.68
CA SER A 191 -15.53 7.43 8.53
C SER A 191 -15.30 5.98 8.95
N VAL A 192 -14.32 5.72 9.82
CA VAL A 192 -14.02 4.37 10.33
C VAL A 192 -15.21 3.78 11.13
N ILE A 193 -15.85 4.59 11.99
CA ILE A 193 -17.01 4.18 12.78
C ILE A 193 -18.19 3.76 11.90
N HIS A 194 -18.50 4.57 10.88
CA HIS A 194 -19.68 4.35 10.04
C HIS A 194 -19.47 3.28 8.98
N GLU A 195 -18.26 3.10 8.51
CA GLU A 195 -17.93 2.06 7.57
C GLU A 195 -18.16 0.67 8.16
N ARG A 196 -17.80 0.47 9.41
CA ARG A 196 -18.04 -0.78 10.15
C ARG A 196 -19.53 -1.13 10.28
N ARG A 197 -20.45 -0.14 10.16
CA ARG A 197 -21.91 -0.32 10.24
C ARG A 197 -22.56 -0.71 8.91
N LYS A 198 -21.99 -0.28 7.78
CA LYS A 198 -22.65 -0.43 6.46
C LYS A 198 -22.33 -1.74 5.74
N GLY A 199 -21.38 -2.53 6.27
CA GLY A 199 -20.94 -3.75 5.59
C GLY A 199 -20.19 -3.44 4.28
N PRO A 200 -19.96 -4.42 3.38
CA PRO A 200 -18.99 -4.34 2.31
C PRO A 200 -19.29 -3.36 1.15
N ARG A 201 -20.29 -2.50 1.25
CA ARG A 201 -20.76 -1.65 0.15
C ARG A 201 -20.16 -0.24 0.08
N LEU A 202 -19.50 0.26 1.12
CA LEU A 202 -18.78 1.53 1.08
C LEU A 202 -17.29 1.24 1.15
N ARG A 203 -16.59 1.47 0.05
CA ARG A 203 -15.14 1.25 -0.06
C ARG A 203 -14.42 2.51 0.41
N LEU A 204 -14.06 2.58 1.69
CA LEU A 204 -13.02 3.49 2.11
C LEU A 204 -11.65 2.85 1.92
N PRO A 205 -10.61 3.65 1.63
CA PRO A 205 -9.27 3.16 1.26
C PRO A 205 -8.56 2.37 2.37
N PHE A 206 -9.15 2.26 3.55
CA PHE A 206 -8.57 1.61 4.73
C PHE A 206 -9.31 0.35 5.20
N GLN A 207 -10.19 -0.26 4.39
CA GLN A 207 -10.78 -1.56 4.74
C GLN A 207 -9.80 -2.70 4.50
N PRO A 208 -9.25 -3.33 5.56
CA PRO A 208 -8.16 -4.30 5.39
C PRO A 208 -8.51 -5.50 4.53
N ALA A 209 -9.78 -5.99 4.52
CA ALA A 209 -10.12 -7.19 3.74
C ALA A 209 -10.34 -6.94 2.27
N SER A 210 -10.94 -5.79 1.89
CA SER A 210 -11.13 -5.42 0.49
C SER A 210 -9.83 -4.88 -0.12
N LEU A 211 -9.06 -4.14 0.70
CA LEU A 211 -7.77 -3.62 0.31
C LEU A 211 -6.76 -4.77 0.09
N GLU A 212 -6.68 -5.74 1.02
CA GLU A 212 -5.82 -6.91 0.88
C GLU A 212 -6.17 -7.71 -0.38
N THR A 213 -7.46 -7.98 -0.63
CA THR A 213 -7.90 -8.72 -1.81
C THR A 213 -7.59 -7.97 -3.11
N ALA A 214 -7.86 -6.67 -3.16
CA ALA A 214 -7.58 -5.84 -4.33
C ALA A 214 -6.06 -5.72 -4.56
N TRP A 215 -5.29 -5.59 -3.50
CA TRP A 215 -3.84 -5.54 -3.55
C TRP A 215 -3.24 -6.86 -4.03
N LEU A 216 -3.62 -7.99 -3.44
CA LEU A 216 -3.17 -9.32 -3.87
C LEU A 216 -3.53 -9.61 -5.33
N GLY A 217 -4.65 -9.09 -5.80
CA GLY A 217 -5.09 -9.21 -7.19
C GLY A 217 -4.44 -8.21 -8.15
N GLY A 218 -3.63 -7.28 -7.67
CA GLY A 218 -3.06 -6.20 -8.49
C GLY A 218 -4.10 -5.21 -9.03
N HIS A 219 -5.26 -5.09 -8.38
CA HIS A 219 -6.42 -4.32 -8.85
C HIS A 219 -6.69 -3.05 -8.03
N LEU A 220 -5.73 -2.62 -7.20
CA LEU A 220 -5.84 -1.30 -6.57
C LEU A 220 -5.87 -0.22 -7.64
N GLY A 221 -6.83 0.67 -7.55
CA GLY A 221 -7.05 1.72 -8.52
C GLY A 221 -7.21 3.10 -7.89
N ALA A 222 -7.39 4.11 -8.75
CA ALA A 222 -7.55 5.48 -8.31
C ALA A 222 -8.80 5.72 -7.43
N GLY A 223 -9.80 4.83 -7.50
CA GLY A 223 -11.04 4.96 -6.75
C GLY A 223 -10.85 5.03 -5.24
N GLU A 224 -9.86 4.30 -4.70
CA GLU A 224 -9.54 4.28 -3.28
C GLU A 224 -9.04 5.64 -2.79
N VAL A 225 -8.17 6.28 -3.56
CA VAL A 225 -7.60 7.60 -3.19
C VAL A 225 -8.53 8.76 -3.54
N THR A 226 -9.33 8.62 -4.60
CA THR A 226 -10.34 9.63 -4.98
C THR A 226 -11.41 9.78 -3.91
N ALA A 227 -11.88 8.67 -3.34
CA ALA A 227 -12.83 8.69 -2.23
C ALA A 227 -12.23 9.41 -1.00
N LEU A 228 -10.98 9.08 -0.64
CA LEU A 228 -10.28 9.75 0.46
C LEU A 228 -10.12 11.25 0.20
N GLN A 229 -9.76 11.65 -1.02
CA GLN A 229 -9.60 13.05 -1.40
C GLN A 229 -10.93 13.83 -1.29
N ALA A 230 -12.04 13.22 -1.70
CA ALA A 230 -13.35 13.83 -1.62
C ALA A 230 -13.86 13.98 -0.18
N ASP A 231 -13.68 12.92 0.62
CA ASP A 231 -14.24 12.84 1.97
C ASP A 231 -13.36 13.56 3.02
N ASN A 232 -12.05 13.58 2.83
CA ASN A 232 -11.10 14.20 3.76
C ASN A 232 -9.86 14.75 3.03
N PRO A 233 -10.00 15.89 2.33
CA PRO A 233 -8.91 16.45 1.51
C PRO A 233 -7.64 16.77 2.31
N ALA A 234 -7.77 17.19 3.58
CA ALA A 234 -6.61 17.49 4.42
C ALA A 234 -5.84 16.21 4.80
N LEU A 235 -6.54 15.13 5.08
CA LEU A 235 -5.91 13.81 5.31
C LEU A 235 -5.26 13.29 4.02
N TYR A 236 -5.95 13.37 2.88
CA TYR A 236 -5.39 12.98 1.58
C TYR A 236 -4.10 13.74 1.26
N ASP A 237 -4.11 15.06 1.43
CA ASP A 237 -2.96 15.90 1.16
C ASP A 237 -1.77 15.56 2.08
N ALA A 238 -2.01 15.43 3.38
CA ALA A 238 -0.97 15.11 4.35
C ALA A 238 -0.46 13.66 4.23
N PHE A 239 -1.37 12.71 4.07
CA PHE A 239 -1.05 11.28 4.12
C PHE A 239 -0.48 10.75 2.80
N LEU A 240 -0.90 11.29 1.64
CA LEU A 240 -0.50 10.81 0.34
C LEU A 240 0.22 11.87 -0.48
N LYS A 241 -0.47 12.96 -0.86
CA LYS A 241 -0.02 13.86 -1.91
C LYS A 241 1.33 14.52 -1.61
N ARG A 242 1.46 15.22 -0.48
CA ARG A 242 2.71 15.92 -0.12
C ARG A 242 3.88 14.96 0.04
N ARG A 243 3.63 13.80 0.62
CA ARG A 243 4.66 12.76 0.80
C ARG A 243 5.10 12.21 -0.56
N ASN A 244 4.16 11.86 -1.43
CA ASN A 244 4.46 11.35 -2.76
C ASN A 244 5.26 12.35 -3.61
N VAL A 245 4.92 13.63 -3.55
CA VAL A 245 5.67 14.68 -4.27
C VAL A 245 7.12 14.74 -3.76
N ALA A 246 7.31 14.81 -2.43
CA ALA A 246 8.64 14.85 -1.82
C ALA A 246 9.46 13.58 -2.11
N TRP A 247 8.82 12.41 -2.07
CA TRP A 247 9.49 11.14 -2.38
C TRP A 247 9.83 11.00 -3.85
N ALA A 248 8.95 11.45 -4.75
CA ALA A 248 9.23 11.46 -6.18
C ALA A 248 10.38 12.40 -6.55
N ASP A 249 10.52 13.56 -5.86
CA ASP A 249 11.66 14.45 -6.05
C ASP A 249 12.97 13.79 -5.57
N ARG A 250 12.93 13.10 -4.45
CA ARG A 250 14.09 12.36 -3.94
C ARG A 250 14.48 11.22 -4.86
N LEU A 251 13.51 10.42 -5.33
CA LEU A 251 13.75 9.33 -6.27
C LEU A 251 14.27 9.81 -7.62
N ALA A 252 13.82 10.98 -8.09
CA ALA A 252 14.37 11.60 -9.29
C ALA A 252 15.89 11.88 -9.15
N GLY A 253 16.32 12.33 -7.95
CA GLY A 253 17.75 12.50 -7.66
C GLY A 253 18.54 11.19 -7.56
N GLU A 254 17.90 10.07 -7.21
CA GLU A 254 18.57 8.77 -7.23
C GLU A 254 18.74 8.23 -8.66
N MET A 255 17.85 8.60 -9.61
CA MET A 255 18.00 8.25 -11.04
C MET A 255 19.24 8.83 -11.70
N ASP A 256 19.90 9.82 -11.09
CA ASP A 256 21.20 10.34 -11.57
C ASP A 256 22.37 9.36 -11.33
N ARG A 257 22.12 8.21 -10.69
CA ARG A 257 23.12 7.21 -10.34
C ARG A 257 22.79 5.87 -10.97
N PRO A 258 23.72 5.23 -11.67
CA PRO A 258 23.46 3.93 -12.28
C PRO A 258 23.21 2.87 -11.21
N GLY A 259 22.28 1.95 -11.50
CA GLY A 259 21.99 0.83 -10.61
C GLY A 259 20.51 0.44 -10.53
N THR A 260 20.24 -0.45 -9.59
CA THR A 260 18.87 -0.94 -9.32
C THR A 260 18.50 -0.69 -7.87
N GLU A 261 17.39 -0.02 -7.67
CA GLU A 261 16.80 0.24 -6.35
C GLU A 261 15.39 -0.32 -6.25
N LEU A 262 14.95 -0.67 -5.04
CA LEU A 262 13.62 -1.17 -4.76
C LEU A 262 12.94 -0.31 -3.68
N VAL A 263 11.83 0.29 -4.04
CA VAL A 263 11.02 1.16 -3.16
C VAL A 263 9.79 0.39 -2.71
N ASN A 264 9.63 0.26 -1.39
CA ASN A 264 8.52 -0.42 -0.75
C ASN A 264 7.79 0.58 0.18
N VAL A 265 6.64 1.03 -0.26
CA VAL A 265 5.80 1.97 0.51
C VAL A 265 4.34 1.54 0.44
N GLY A 266 3.49 2.03 1.34
CA GLY A 266 2.09 1.63 1.40
C GLY A 266 1.40 1.68 0.05
N ALA A 267 0.59 0.68 -0.24
CA ALA A 267 0.03 0.43 -1.57
C ALA A 267 -0.78 1.62 -2.14
N LEU A 268 -1.35 2.46 -1.30
CA LEU A 268 -2.08 3.66 -1.73
C LEU A 268 -1.16 4.74 -2.34
N HIS A 269 0.13 4.72 -2.02
CA HIS A 269 1.12 5.61 -2.64
C HIS A 269 1.40 5.29 -4.11
N MET A 270 0.90 4.14 -4.61
CA MET A 270 1.11 3.70 -5.99
C MET A 270 -0.01 4.10 -6.93
N VAL A 271 -1.15 4.58 -6.43
CA VAL A 271 -2.37 4.74 -7.24
C VAL A 271 -2.84 6.19 -7.34
N GLY A 272 -3.55 6.48 -8.44
CA GLY A 272 -4.09 7.82 -8.70
C GLY A 272 -3.10 8.81 -9.31
N PRO A 273 -3.55 10.04 -9.59
CA PRO A 273 -2.74 11.06 -10.27
C PRO A 273 -1.57 11.57 -9.43
N ASP A 274 -1.70 11.55 -8.11
CA ASP A 274 -0.64 11.90 -7.16
C ASP A 274 0.15 10.66 -6.67
N GLY A 275 -0.02 9.48 -7.29
CA GLY A 275 0.74 8.27 -7.00
C GLY A 275 2.17 8.34 -7.55
N LEU A 276 3.12 7.65 -6.90
CA LEU A 276 4.54 7.66 -7.31
C LEU A 276 4.76 7.31 -8.78
N PRO A 277 4.10 6.25 -9.36
CA PRO A 277 4.28 5.96 -10.78
C PRO A 277 3.85 7.12 -11.68
N ALA A 278 2.73 7.78 -11.37
CA ALA A 278 2.23 8.91 -12.16
C ALA A 278 3.14 10.15 -12.02
N LEU A 279 3.61 10.43 -10.80
CA LEU A 279 4.48 11.57 -10.54
C LEU A 279 5.86 11.43 -11.21
N LEU A 280 6.43 10.22 -11.25
CA LEU A 280 7.70 9.95 -11.92
C LEU A 280 7.54 9.96 -13.44
N ALA A 281 6.44 9.45 -13.98
CA ALA A 281 6.11 9.59 -15.40
C ALA A 281 5.97 11.08 -15.82
N ALA A 282 5.33 11.90 -14.97
CA ALA A 282 5.21 13.35 -15.21
C ALA A 282 6.57 14.08 -15.19
N ARG A 283 7.61 13.51 -14.56
CA ARG A 283 8.99 14.00 -14.58
C ARG A 283 9.79 13.53 -15.80
N GLY A 284 9.17 12.75 -16.70
CA GLY A 284 9.78 12.31 -17.96
C GLY A 284 10.44 10.92 -17.90
N TYR A 285 10.38 10.22 -16.78
CA TYR A 285 10.91 8.86 -16.70
C TYR A 285 9.98 7.86 -17.40
N ARG A 286 10.56 6.80 -17.96
CA ARG A 286 9.80 5.67 -18.48
C ARG A 286 9.28 4.85 -17.32
N VAL A 287 7.96 4.77 -17.20
CA VAL A 287 7.28 4.01 -16.14
C VAL A 287 6.45 2.89 -16.76
N GLU A 288 6.72 1.67 -16.39
CA GLU A 288 6.06 0.46 -16.90
C GLU A 288 5.56 -0.39 -15.74
N ARG A 289 4.32 -0.85 -15.81
CA ARG A 289 3.85 -1.89 -14.90
C ARG A 289 4.43 -3.24 -15.35
N VAL A 290 5.19 -3.90 -14.47
CA VAL A 290 5.90 -5.16 -14.75
C VAL A 290 5.28 -6.37 -14.06
N GLN A 291 4.31 -6.15 -13.15
CA GLN A 291 3.51 -7.16 -12.47
C GLN A 291 2.07 -6.68 -12.23
#